data_6e00f44818c37940533214b74d27f782
#
_entry.id   6e00f44818c37940533214b74d27f782
#
_cell.length_a   1.000
_cell.length_b   1.000
_cell.length_c   1.000
_cell.angle_alpha   90.00
_cell.angle_beta   90.00
_cell.angle_gamma   90.00
#
_symmetry.space_group_name_H-M   'P 1'
#
loop_
_entity.id
_entity.type
_entity.pdbx_description
1 polymer ?
#
loop_
_entity_poly.entity_id
_entity_poly.type
_entity_poly.pdbx_seq_one_letter_code
_entity_poly.pdbx_strand_id
1 'polypeptide(L)'
;MNDESAVRSPQSAGDRVETLLEALPYIRDFHGRTVVIKYGGSAMGEETLRDAFATDVVLLKYVGLKPVIVHGGGPDITRYMERLGMEVRFVEGLRVSDPETVEVAKMVLLGKVNSDIVRRLNRHGQPAVGLSGEDGTLFAIRPVANADEVEIGRAHV
;
A
#
# COMPACT_ATOMS: atom_id res chain seq x y z
N MET A 1 -23.53 -27.33 -15.39
CA MET A 1 -24.00 -27.23 -14.01
C MET A 1 -23.18 -28.23 -13.21
N ASN A 2 -21.93 -27.87 -12.89
CA ASN A 2 -21.08 -28.60 -11.94
C ASN A 2 -20.36 -27.50 -11.13
N ASP A 3 -20.88 -27.27 -9.94
CA ASP A 3 -20.30 -26.45 -8.92
C ASP A 3 -19.23 -27.30 -8.20
N GLU A 4 -17.98 -27.18 -8.63
CA GLU A 4 -16.82 -27.66 -7.88
C GLU A 4 -16.30 -26.55 -6.99
N SER A 5 -17.03 -26.27 -5.91
CA SER A 5 -16.46 -25.65 -4.71
C SER A 5 -15.41 -26.60 -4.16
N ALA A 6 -14.15 -26.41 -4.58
CA ALA A 6 -12.99 -27.13 -4.02
C ALA A 6 -12.89 -26.79 -2.53
N VAL A 7 -13.57 -27.59 -1.70
CA VAL A 7 -13.38 -27.61 -0.25
C VAL A 7 -11.92 -27.99 -0.03
N ARG A 8 -11.07 -27.01 0.33
CA ARG A 8 -9.72 -27.29 0.81
C ARG A 8 -9.84 -28.25 1.98
N SER A 9 -9.36 -29.46 1.80
CA SER A 9 -9.24 -30.43 2.89
C SER A 9 -8.52 -29.77 4.06
N PRO A 10 -9.00 -29.91 5.30
CA PRO A 10 -8.31 -29.32 6.44
C PRO A 10 -6.89 -29.90 6.51
N GLN A 11 -5.88 -29.03 6.39
CA GLN A 11 -4.48 -29.41 6.52
C GLN A 11 -4.27 -30.13 7.85
N SER A 12 -3.59 -31.26 7.82
CA SER A 12 -3.26 -32.01 9.03
C SER A 12 -2.40 -31.17 9.99
N ALA A 13 -2.38 -31.50 11.26
CA ALA A 13 -1.51 -30.81 12.21
C ALA A 13 -0.02 -30.95 11.81
N GLY A 14 0.36 -32.08 11.19
CA GLY A 14 1.70 -32.31 10.65
C GLY A 14 2.05 -31.34 9.53
N ASP A 15 1.16 -31.18 8.53
CA ASP A 15 1.39 -30.27 7.39
C ASP A 15 1.58 -28.81 7.82
N ARG A 16 0.87 -28.39 8.86
CA ARG A 16 1.02 -27.03 9.43
C ARG A 16 2.37 -26.82 10.10
N VAL A 17 2.86 -27.83 10.84
CA VAL A 17 4.18 -27.78 11.47
C VAL A 17 5.27 -27.77 10.41
N GLU A 18 5.16 -28.58 9.36
CA GLU A 18 6.11 -28.62 8.26
C GLU A 18 6.19 -27.26 7.55
N THR A 19 5.06 -26.63 7.22
CA THR A 19 5.01 -25.29 6.64
C THR A 19 5.71 -24.24 7.52
N LEU A 20 5.54 -24.31 8.84
CA LEU A 20 6.24 -23.40 9.77
C LEU A 20 7.74 -23.64 9.81
N LEU A 21 8.18 -24.91 9.75
CA LEU A 21 9.60 -25.26 9.70
C LEU A 21 10.26 -24.83 8.40
N GLU A 22 9.54 -24.90 7.27
CA GLU A 22 10.00 -24.36 5.99
C GLU A 22 10.19 -22.82 6.03
N ALA A 23 9.36 -22.10 6.77
CA ALA A 23 9.47 -20.66 6.93
C ALA A 23 10.61 -20.23 7.88
N LEU A 24 11.05 -21.09 8.78
CA LEU A 24 11.99 -20.78 9.85
C LEU A 24 13.34 -20.18 9.37
N PRO A 25 14.00 -20.68 8.30
CA PRO A 25 15.22 -20.08 7.79
C PRO A 25 15.00 -18.62 7.35
N TYR A 26 13.90 -18.33 6.68
CA TYR A 26 13.55 -16.99 6.23
C TYR A 26 13.27 -16.04 7.41
N ILE A 27 12.51 -16.53 8.40
CA ILE A 27 12.25 -15.77 9.62
C ILE A 27 13.56 -15.40 10.31
N ARG A 28 14.49 -16.33 10.43
CA ARG A 28 15.79 -16.09 11.04
C ARG A 28 16.63 -15.09 10.25
N ASP A 29 16.68 -15.23 8.93
CA ASP A 29 17.54 -14.42 8.06
C ASP A 29 17.04 -12.98 7.92
N PHE A 30 15.72 -12.77 8.03
CA PHE A 30 15.08 -11.45 7.93
C PHE A 30 14.74 -10.84 9.30
N HIS A 31 14.93 -11.54 10.40
CA HIS A 31 14.66 -11.01 11.73
C HIS A 31 15.43 -9.69 11.99
N GLY A 32 14.73 -8.67 12.45
CA GLY A 32 15.29 -7.35 12.75
C GLY A 32 15.54 -6.47 11.52
N ARG A 33 15.39 -7.00 10.29
CA ARG A 33 15.60 -6.22 9.06
C ARG A 33 14.40 -5.35 8.73
N THR A 34 14.67 -4.19 8.11
CA THR A 34 13.65 -3.34 7.53
C THR A 34 13.31 -3.87 6.13
N VAL A 35 12.01 -4.06 5.88
CA VAL A 35 11.48 -4.50 4.59
C VAL A 35 10.53 -3.45 4.07
N VAL A 36 10.78 -2.95 2.86
CA VAL A 36 9.90 -1.99 2.19
C VAL A 36 8.90 -2.77 1.34
N ILE A 37 7.61 -2.54 1.59
CA ILE A 37 6.49 -3.21 0.92
C ILE A 37 5.73 -2.19 0.10
N LYS A 38 5.76 -2.33 -1.24
CA LYS A 38 4.92 -1.53 -2.12
C LYS A 38 3.49 -2.07 -2.09
N TYR A 39 2.54 -1.24 -1.68
CA TYR A 39 1.12 -1.57 -1.64
C TYR A 39 0.35 -0.74 -2.65
N GLY A 40 -0.30 -1.39 -3.61
CA GLY A 40 -1.02 -0.68 -4.68
C GLY A 40 -1.71 -1.63 -5.65
N GLY A 41 -2.32 -1.08 -6.70
CA GLY A 41 -2.99 -1.84 -7.74
C GLY A 41 -4.22 -2.59 -7.23
N SER A 42 -4.43 -3.79 -7.74
CA SER A 42 -5.59 -4.65 -7.43
C SER A 42 -5.70 -5.01 -5.95
N ALA A 43 -4.58 -5.11 -5.23
CA ALA A 43 -4.56 -5.42 -3.80
C ALA A 43 -5.28 -4.35 -2.93
N MET A 44 -5.45 -3.15 -3.46
CA MET A 44 -6.21 -2.06 -2.79
C MET A 44 -7.70 -2.05 -3.17
N GLY A 45 -8.13 -2.86 -4.14
CA GLY A 45 -9.48 -2.82 -4.68
C GLY A 45 -10.54 -3.38 -3.74
N GLU A 46 -10.36 -4.61 -3.29
CA GLU A 46 -11.33 -5.37 -2.52
C GLU A 46 -11.07 -5.31 -1.02
N GLU A 47 -12.15 -5.26 -0.24
CA GLU A 47 -12.10 -5.20 1.22
C GLU A 47 -11.39 -6.42 1.83
N THR A 48 -11.67 -7.61 1.32
CA THR A 48 -11.07 -8.87 1.74
C THR A 48 -9.55 -8.89 1.51
N LEU A 49 -9.09 -8.36 0.38
CA LEU A 49 -7.66 -8.27 0.06
C LEU A 49 -6.94 -7.25 0.95
N ARG A 50 -7.61 -6.15 1.31
CA ARG A 50 -7.05 -5.15 2.23
C ARG A 50 -6.87 -5.71 3.64
N ASP A 51 -7.83 -6.49 4.13
CA ASP A 51 -7.73 -7.11 5.45
C ASP A 51 -6.69 -8.25 5.46
N ALA A 52 -6.62 -9.06 4.39
CA ALA A 52 -5.58 -10.07 4.23
C ALA A 52 -4.19 -9.42 4.22
N PHE A 53 -3.98 -8.37 3.43
CA PHE A 53 -2.71 -7.62 3.40
C PHE A 53 -2.33 -7.10 4.79
N ALA A 54 -3.27 -6.52 5.53
CA ALA A 54 -3.01 -6.02 6.87
C ALA A 54 -2.59 -7.16 7.82
N THR A 55 -3.24 -8.32 7.72
CA THR A 55 -2.90 -9.52 8.49
C THR A 55 -1.49 -10.01 8.18
N ASP A 56 -1.11 -10.06 6.90
CA ASP A 56 0.22 -10.48 6.44
C ASP A 56 1.31 -9.54 6.97
N VAL A 57 1.10 -8.22 6.88
CA VAL A 57 2.05 -7.23 7.41
C VAL A 57 2.21 -7.36 8.92
N VAL A 58 1.11 -7.58 9.63
CA VAL A 58 1.12 -7.80 11.09
C VAL A 58 1.88 -9.08 11.43
N LEU A 59 1.70 -10.16 10.65
CA LEU A 59 2.47 -11.39 10.80
C LEU A 59 3.98 -11.12 10.63
N LEU A 60 4.38 -10.42 9.57
CA LEU A 60 5.78 -10.04 9.35
C LEU A 60 6.35 -9.27 10.54
N LYS A 61 5.58 -8.38 11.14
CA LYS A 61 5.99 -7.66 12.33
C LYS A 61 6.16 -8.58 13.54
N TYR A 62 5.25 -9.53 13.76
CA TYR A 62 5.33 -10.48 14.87
C TYR A 62 6.52 -11.43 14.75
N VAL A 63 6.89 -11.84 13.53
CA VAL A 63 8.09 -12.69 13.33
C VAL A 63 9.40 -11.90 13.35
N GLY A 64 9.33 -10.60 13.65
CA GLY A 64 10.50 -9.76 13.96
C GLY A 64 11.02 -8.88 12.84
N LEU A 65 10.34 -8.81 11.69
CA LEU A 65 10.68 -7.83 10.65
C LEU A 65 10.24 -6.42 11.06
N LYS A 66 10.78 -5.42 10.35
CA LYS A 66 10.41 -4.00 10.48
C LYS A 66 9.77 -3.53 9.17
N PRO A 67 8.47 -3.80 8.93
CA PRO A 67 7.82 -3.44 7.68
C PRO A 67 7.63 -1.93 7.56
N VAL A 68 7.95 -1.40 6.38
CA VAL A 68 7.66 -0.04 5.93
C VAL A 68 6.77 -0.16 4.69
N ILE A 69 5.54 0.35 4.76
CA ILE A 69 4.60 0.29 3.65
C ILE A 69 4.70 1.57 2.84
N VAL A 70 4.92 1.42 1.53
CA VAL A 70 4.82 2.52 0.56
C VAL A 70 3.60 2.28 -0.31
N HIS A 71 2.61 3.15 -0.18
CA HIS A 71 1.34 2.95 -0.87
C HIS A 71 1.10 3.99 -1.97
N GLY A 72 0.31 3.60 -2.97
CA GLY A 72 -0.28 4.50 -3.95
C GLY A 72 -1.73 4.87 -3.60
N GLY A 73 -2.49 5.29 -4.61
CA GLY A 73 -3.90 5.67 -4.45
C GLY A 73 -4.48 6.31 -5.71
N GLY A 74 -3.86 6.07 -6.88
CA GLY A 74 -4.29 6.65 -8.16
C GLY A 74 -5.80 6.49 -8.44
N PRO A 75 -6.39 5.30 -8.31
CA PRO A 75 -7.83 5.11 -8.50
C PRO A 75 -8.69 5.92 -7.52
N ASP A 76 -8.26 6.04 -6.27
CA ASP A 76 -8.98 6.87 -5.29
C ASP A 76 -8.89 8.36 -5.66
N ILE A 77 -7.71 8.84 -6.06
CA ILE A 77 -7.53 10.23 -6.51
C ILE A 77 -8.44 10.53 -7.71
N THR A 78 -8.43 9.66 -8.75
CA THR A 78 -9.30 9.79 -9.92
C THR A 78 -10.76 9.93 -9.51
N ARG A 79 -11.25 8.99 -8.68
CA ARG A 79 -12.64 8.99 -8.22
C ARG A 79 -13.03 10.27 -7.46
N TYR A 80 -12.12 10.82 -6.65
CA TYR A 80 -12.40 12.06 -5.92
C TYR A 80 -12.35 13.28 -6.82
N MET A 81 -11.43 13.36 -7.78
CA MET A 81 -11.41 14.42 -8.79
C MET A 81 -12.71 14.44 -9.60
N GLU A 82 -13.15 13.27 -10.09
CA GLU A 82 -14.43 13.14 -10.81
C GLU A 82 -15.63 13.61 -9.97
N ARG A 83 -15.68 13.25 -8.68
CA ARG A 83 -16.74 13.72 -7.77
C ARG A 83 -16.72 15.22 -7.51
N LEU A 84 -15.57 15.86 -7.65
CA LEU A 84 -15.39 17.31 -7.54
C LEU A 84 -15.60 18.02 -8.88
N GLY A 85 -15.88 17.27 -9.97
CA GLY A 85 -16.05 17.82 -11.30
C GLY A 85 -14.73 18.26 -11.96
N MET A 86 -13.60 17.77 -11.47
CA MET A 86 -12.28 18.09 -12.00
C MET A 86 -11.95 17.20 -13.19
N GLU A 87 -11.25 17.77 -14.18
CA GLU A 87 -10.75 17.01 -15.33
C GLU A 87 -9.61 16.08 -14.91
N VAL A 88 -9.64 14.83 -15.40
CA VAL A 88 -8.59 13.83 -15.14
C VAL A 88 -7.83 13.58 -16.44
N ARG A 89 -6.58 14.05 -16.51
CA ARG A 89 -5.70 13.87 -17.68
C ARG A 89 -4.47 13.06 -17.32
N PHE A 90 -4.02 12.23 -18.29
CA PHE A 90 -2.77 11.49 -18.21
C PHE A 90 -1.96 11.73 -19.49
N VAL A 91 -0.65 11.92 -19.33
CA VAL A 91 0.33 11.97 -20.41
C VAL A 91 1.39 10.93 -20.13
N GLU A 92 1.63 10.02 -21.07
CA GLU A 92 2.59 8.91 -20.92
C GLU A 92 2.42 8.09 -19.61
N GLY A 93 1.18 7.91 -19.16
CA GLY A 93 0.88 7.20 -17.92
C GLY A 93 1.09 8.01 -16.63
N LEU A 94 1.50 9.26 -16.73
CA LEU A 94 1.63 10.21 -15.64
C LEU A 94 0.40 11.10 -15.56
N ARG A 95 -0.13 11.32 -14.38
CA ARG A 95 -1.22 12.27 -14.17
C ARG A 95 -0.71 13.69 -14.37
N VAL A 96 -1.37 14.44 -15.22
CA VAL A 96 -1.18 15.89 -15.27
C VAL A 96 -1.82 16.47 -14.02
N SER A 97 -1.06 17.20 -13.25
CA SER A 97 -1.50 17.62 -11.92
C SER A 97 -1.10 19.05 -11.68
N ASP A 98 -2.06 19.92 -11.88
CA ASP A 98 -2.02 21.31 -11.46
C ASP A 98 -2.05 21.43 -9.92
N PRO A 99 -1.87 22.62 -9.35
CA PRO A 99 -1.89 22.82 -7.90
C PRO A 99 -3.16 22.29 -7.22
N GLU A 100 -4.33 22.43 -7.83
CA GLU A 100 -5.60 21.95 -7.28
C GLU A 100 -5.65 20.42 -7.28
N THR A 101 -5.20 19.78 -8.35
CA THR A 101 -5.05 18.30 -8.40
C THR A 101 -4.07 17.79 -7.33
N VAL A 102 -2.97 18.52 -7.08
CA VAL A 102 -2.01 18.16 -6.01
C VAL A 102 -2.69 18.21 -4.65
N GLU A 103 -3.48 19.22 -4.37
CA GLU A 103 -4.20 19.38 -3.11
C GLU A 103 -5.17 18.22 -2.89
N VAL A 104 -5.97 17.87 -3.91
CA VAL A 104 -6.87 16.71 -3.87
C VAL A 104 -6.08 15.42 -3.67
N ALA A 105 -4.96 15.23 -4.38
CA ALA A 105 -4.13 14.05 -4.24
C ALA A 105 -3.59 13.92 -2.80
N LYS A 106 -3.11 15.01 -2.20
CA LYS A 106 -2.66 15.02 -0.79
C LYS A 106 -3.80 14.64 0.16
N MET A 107 -4.96 15.27 0.04
CA MET A 107 -6.13 14.95 0.88
C MET A 107 -6.50 13.47 0.79
N VAL A 108 -6.55 12.93 -0.43
CA VAL A 108 -6.93 11.53 -0.65
C VAL A 108 -5.86 10.58 -0.13
N LEU A 109 -4.60 10.81 -0.47
CA LEU A 109 -3.52 9.90 -0.07
C LEU A 109 -3.32 9.87 1.44
N LEU A 110 -3.29 11.02 2.09
CA LEU A 110 -3.04 11.12 3.53
C LEU A 110 -4.32 10.89 4.36
N GLY A 111 -5.39 11.61 4.03
CA GLY A 111 -6.62 11.59 4.83
C GLY A 111 -7.43 10.32 4.65
N LYS A 112 -7.39 9.69 3.46
CA LYS A 112 -8.19 8.49 3.17
C LYS A 112 -7.35 7.23 3.12
N VAL A 113 -6.41 7.14 2.18
CA VAL A 113 -5.69 5.89 1.90
C VAL A 113 -4.76 5.52 3.05
N ASN A 114 -3.87 6.43 3.45
CA ASN A 114 -2.95 6.23 4.57
C ASN A 114 -3.71 5.93 5.86
N SER A 115 -4.71 6.73 6.19
CA SER A 115 -5.54 6.53 7.39
C SER A 115 -6.25 5.18 7.41
N ASP A 116 -6.73 4.67 6.26
CA ASP A 116 -7.36 3.35 6.17
C ASP A 116 -6.36 2.23 6.43
N ILE A 117 -5.16 2.31 5.86
CA ILE A 117 -4.09 1.33 6.08
C ILE A 117 -3.70 1.31 7.56
N VAL A 118 -3.41 2.47 8.15
CA VAL A 118 -3.04 2.60 9.57
C VAL A 118 -4.14 2.02 10.48
N ARG A 119 -5.40 2.37 10.21
CA ARG A 119 -6.55 1.86 10.97
C ARG A 119 -6.65 0.33 10.91
N ARG A 120 -6.42 -0.29 9.73
CA ARG A 120 -6.47 -1.75 9.57
C ARG A 120 -5.35 -2.43 10.35
N LEU A 121 -4.12 -1.95 10.24
CA LEU A 121 -2.99 -2.49 11.00
C LEU A 121 -3.23 -2.41 12.51
N ASN A 122 -3.71 -1.27 12.99
CA ASN A 122 -4.02 -1.08 14.41
C ASN A 122 -5.13 -2.02 14.90
N ARG A 123 -6.14 -2.30 14.08
CA ARG A 123 -7.20 -3.27 14.40
C ARG A 123 -6.67 -4.70 14.57
N HIS A 124 -5.60 -5.05 13.89
CA HIS A 124 -4.92 -6.34 14.03
C HIS A 124 -3.87 -6.37 15.17
N GLY A 125 -3.84 -5.33 16.01
CA GLY A 125 -3.07 -5.30 17.26
C GLY A 125 -1.62 -4.83 17.10
N GLN A 126 -1.23 -4.29 15.94
CA GLN A 126 0.11 -3.71 15.76
C GLN A 126 0.01 -2.19 15.60
N PRO A 127 0.58 -1.40 16.52
CA PRO A 127 0.65 0.05 16.39
C PRO A 127 1.37 0.45 15.09
N ALA A 128 0.70 1.24 14.28
CA ALA A 128 1.23 1.79 13.04
C ALA A 128 1.04 3.31 13.02
N VAL A 129 1.98 4.01 12.40
CA VAL A 129 1.96 5.45 12.19
C VAL A 129 2.04 5.70 10.68
N GLY A 130 1.18 6.59 10.19
CA GLY A 130 1.24 7.06 8.81
C GLY A 130 2.09 8.32 8.71
N LEU A 131 2.92 8.39 7.69
CA LEU A 131 3.78 9.53 7.36
C LEU A 131 3.55 9.95 5.91
N SER A 132 3.84 11.21 5.63
CA SER A 132 3.98 11.74 4.27
C SER A 132 5.45 12.07 3.98
N GLY A 133 5.77 12.29 2.71
CA GLY A 133 7.11 12.76 2.33
C GLY A 133 7.47 14.14 2.89
N GLU A 134 6.47 14.92 3.29
CA GLU A 134 6.64 16.26 3.89
C GLU A 134 6.99 16.20 5.39
N ASP A 135 6.60 15.10 6.07
CA ASP A 135 6.86 14.95 7.49
C ASP A 135 8.36 14.85 7.75
N GLY A 136 8.87 15.76 8.56
CA GLY A 136 10.30 15.82 8.85
C GLY A 136 11.19 16.04 7.62
N THR A 137 10.64 16.58 6.52
CA THR A 137 11.37 16.72 5.23
C THR A 137 11.94 15.39 4.73
N LEU A 138 11.17 14.32 4.90
CA LEU A 138 11.60 12.94 4.57
C LEU A 138 11.99 12.80 3.09
N PHE A 139 11.28 13.50 2.19
CA PHE A 139 11.59 13.52 0.76
C PHE A 139 11.71 14.95 0.24
N ALA A 140 12.79 15.22 -0.47
CA ALA A 140 12.91 16.40 -1.34
C ALA A 140 12.48 16.02 -2.75
N ILE A 141 11.59 16.80 -3.35
CA ILE A 141 11.11 16.57 -4.72
C ILE A 141 11.64 17.66 -5.66
N ARG A 142 11.75 17.31 -6.94
CA ARG A 142 12.04 18.25 -8.02
C ARG A 142 11.10 17.99 -9.20
N PRO A 143 10.72 19.03 -9.98
CA PRO A 143 9.97 18.84 -11.22
C PRO A 143 10.72 17.92 -12.20
N VAL A 144 9.97 17.18 -13.01
CA VAL A 144 10.54 16.41 -14.14
C VAL A 144 10.96 17.37 -15.23
N ALA A 145 12.04 17.06 -15.97
CA ALA A 145 12.69 17.95 -16.93
C ALA A 145 11.84 18.39 -18.16
N ASN A 146 10.64 17.85 -18.35
CA ASN A 146 9.67 18.25 -19.38
C ASN A 146 8.36 18.76 -18.76
N ALA A 147 8.46 19.53 -17.69
CA ALA A 147 7.35 19.95 -16.86
C ALA A 147 6.37 20.93 -17.52
N ASP A 148 6.65 21.47 -18.69
CA ASP A 148 5.74 22.39 -19.37
C ASP A 148 4.43 21.72 -19.85
N GLU A 149 4.42 20.38 -19.93
CA GLU A 149 3.22 19.60 -20.27
C GLU A 149 2.73 18.66 -19.15
N VAL A 150 3.57 18.40 -18.14
CA VAL A 150 3.27 17.45 -17.05
C VAL A 150 3.71 18.08 -15.72
N GLU A 151 2.85 18.87 -15.14
CA GLU A 151 3.07 19.36 -13.77
C GLU A 151 2.87 18.22 -12.79
N ILE A 152 3.92 17.48 -12.47
CA ILE A 152 4.20 17.00 -11.11
C ILE A 152 5.48 16.19 -11.07
N GLY A 153 6.21 16.48 -10.00
CA GLY A 153 7.38 15.74 -9.63
C GLY A 153 7.10 14.26 -9.34
N ARG A 154 7.79 13.37 -10.05
CA ARG A 154 8.11 12.07 -9.49
C ARG A 154 9.07 12.30 -8.34
N ALA A 155 8.75 11.81 -7.16
CA ALA A 155 9.78 11.60 -6.14
C ALA A 155 10.75 10.56 -6.72
N HIS A 156 11.96 10.99 -7.07
CA HIS A 156 13.08 10.09 -7.21
C HIS A 156 13.71 9.97 -5.83
N VAL A 157 13.60 8.79 -5.28
CA VAL A 157 14.38 8.37 -4.12
C VAL A 157 15.79 8.06 -4.57
#